data_80ba3d78698fa7c1e2f18c2d0738c334
#
_entry.id   80ba3d78698fa7c1e2f18c2d0738c334
#
_cell.length_a   1.000
_cell.length_b   1.000
_cell.length_c   1.000
_cell.angle_alpha   90.00
_cell.angle_beta   90.00
_cell.angle_gamma   90.00
#
_symmetry.space_group_name_H-M   'P 1'
#
loop_
_entity.id
_entity.type
_entity.pdbx_description
1 polymer ?
#
loop_
_entity_poly.entity_id
_entity_poly.type
_entity_poly.pdbx_seq_one_letter_code
_entity_poly.pdbx_strand_id
1 'polypeptide(L)'
;MNLTNTKIVLKRRPNPEVSEDLFDEITDTVRELNEEEFLVEVSYVSIDPAMRGWISTVGNYSEPVAFDEPMRSFGVGKIISTKNIKFEVGDFVVGWLGWQKYSIVKPKNIQMKIPENDVPLSANLGVLGLHGITAHAGLIDICKPNKGDTVVVTTAAGSVGSAVGQIAKIFECKTIGITSSNEKKSICLNEFKYDHVINYNEIKDISLKLKKIAPQGIDCLFD
;
A
#
# COMPACT_ATOMS: atom_id res chain seq x y z
N MET A 1 -4.74 -29.37 13.29
CA MET A 1 -5.80 -28.40 13.68
C MET A 1 -6.80 -28.34 12.55
N ASN A 2 -8.09 -28.45 12.83
CA ASN A 2 -9.12 -28.34 11.79
C ASN A 2 -9.52 -26.86 11.65
N LEU A 3 -8.67 -26.07 10.97
CA LEU A 3 -8.92 -24.63 10.75
C LEU A 3 -9.64 -24.44 9.42
N THR A 4 -10.71 -23.64 9.43
CA THR A 4 -11.40 -23.22 8.22
C THR A 4 -10.79 -21.91 7.72
N ASN A 5 -10.30 -21.91 6.50
CA ASN A 5 -9.79 -20.74 5.83
C ASN A 5 -10.89 -20.08 5.00
N THR A 6 -11.05 -18.78 5.14
CA THR A 6 -11.88 -17.95 4.27
C THR A 6 -10.96 -17.22 3.30
N LYS A 7 -11.27 -17.25 2.01
CA LYS A 7 -10.50 -16.65 0.92
C LYS A 7 -11.38 -15.79 0.03
N ILE A 8 -10.87 -14.70 -0.44
CA ILE A 8 -11.48 -13.92 -1.52
C ILE A 8 -10.75 -14.27 -2.82
N VAL A 9 -11.48 -14.82 -3.76
CA VAL A 9 -10.95 -15.28 -5.06
C VAL A 9 -11.58 -14.50 -6.20
N LEU A 10 -10.85 -14.44 -7.33
CA LEU A 10 -11.35 -13.81 -8.53
C LEU A 10 -12.26 -14.78 -9.31
N LYS A 11 -13.53 -14.42 -9.51
CA LYS A 11 -14.53 -15.19 -10.25
C LYS A 11 -14.51 -14.93 -11.75
N ARG A 12 -14.30 -13.68 -12.14
CA ARG A 12 -14.23 -13.23 -13.52
C ARG A 12 -13.33 -12.03 -13.70
N ARG A 13 -12.88 -11.77 -14.91
CA ARG A 13 -12.08 -10.59 -15.21
C ARG A 13 -12.95 -9.33 -15.31
N PRO A 14 -12.44 -8.14 -14.94
CA PRO A 14 -13.17 -6.88 -15.10
C PRO A 14 -13.40 -6.52 -16.57
N ASN A 15 -14.56 -5.92 -16.89
CA ASN A 15 -14.89 -5.43 -18.22
C ASN A 15 -15.81 -4.18 -18.16
N PRO A 16 -15.31 -2.97 -18.34
CA PRO A 16 -13.95 -2.50 -18.07
C PRO A 16 -13.71 -2.17 -16.60
N GLU A 17 -14.78 -2.02 -15.82
CA GLU A 17 -14.73 -1.56 -14.43
C GLU A 17 -14.55 -2.69 -13.42
N VAL A 18 -14.00 -2.33 -12.27
CA VAL A 18 -13.88 -3.22 -11.11
C VAL A 18 -15.13 -3.05 -10.25
N SER A 19 -15.78 -4.15 -9.91
CA SER A 19 -16.97 -4.21 -9.06
C SER A 19 -16.87 -5.40 -8.10
N GLU A 20 -17.63 -5.40 -7.03
CA GLU A 20 -17.60 -6.45 -6.00
C GLU A 20 -17.95 -7.84 -6.56
N ASP A 21 -18.82 -7.91 -7.55
CA ASP A 21 -19.26 -9.16 -8.19
C ASP A 21 -18.17 -9.85 -9.04
N LEU A 22 -16.97 -9.26 -9.14
CA LEU A 22 -15.79 -9.91 -9.69
C LEU A 22 -15.19 -10.94 -8.74
N PHE A 23 -15.56 -10.90 -7.48
CA PHE A 23 -14.96 -11.71 -6.42
C PHE A 23 -15.99 -12.61 -5.78
N ASP A 24 -15.56 -13.78 -5.34
CA ASP A 24 -16.32 -14.70 -4.50
C ASP A 24 -15.56 -14.93 -3.19
N GLU A 25 -16.32 -15.12 -2.13
CA GLU A 25 -15.81 -15.64 -0.87
C GLU A 25 -15.97 -17.15 -0.85
N ILE A 26 -14.87 -17.87 -0.70
CA ILE A 26 -14.85 -19.32 -0.58
C ILE A 26 -14.21 -19.75 0.74
N THR A 27 -14.61 -20.94 1.21
CA THR A 27 -14.05 -21.54 2.42
C THR A 27 -13.51 -22.93 2.13
N ASP A 28 -12.34 -23.22 2.70
CA ASP A 28 -11.76 -24.57 2.68
C ASP A 28 -11.09 -24.91 4.02
N THR A 29 -10.64 -26.14 4.15
CA THR A 29 -9.88 -26.56 5.32
C THR A 29 -8.40 -26.32 5.09
N VAL A 30 -7.74 -25.70 6.08
CA VAL A 30 -6.29 -25.51 6.03
C VAL A 30 -5.61 -26.89 6.01
N ARG A 31 -4.84 -27.18 4.96
CA ARG A 31 -4.09 -28.43 4.83
C ARG A 31 -2.93 -28.52 5.82
N GLU A 32 -2.38 -29.69 6.00
CA GLU A 32 -1.13 -29.85 6.73
C GLU A 32 0.04 -29.16 6.03
N LEU A 33 0.99 -28.71 6.86
CA LEU A 33 2.21 -28.08 6.37
C LEU A 33 3.17 -29.14 5.78
N ASN A 34 3.76 -28.82 4.66
CA ASN A 34 4.94 -29.52 4.14
C ASN A 34 6.22 -28.98 4.79
N GLU A 35 7.36 -29.63 4.50
CA GLU A 35 8.66 -29.13 4.92
C GLU A 35 8.91 -27.68 4.44
N GLU A 36 9.59 -26.90 5.28
CA GLU A 36 9.89 -25.48 5.05
C GLU A 36 8.67 -24.54 5.02
N GLU A 37 7.46 -25.05 5.23
CA GLU A 37 6.25 -24.22 5.26
C GLU A 37 5.89 -23.78 6.69
N PHE A 38 5.18 -22.65 6.75
CA PHE A 38 4.57 -22.18 7.97
C PHE A 38 3.20 -21.54 7.67
N LEU A 39 2.34 -21.55 8.69
CA LEU A 39 0.99 -21.05 8.64
C LEU A 39 0.94 -19.67 9.30
N VAL A 40 0.46 -18.69 8.55
CA VAL A 40 0.26 -17.31 9.03
C VAL A 40 -1.24 -17.06 9.20
N GLU A 41 -1.65 -16.61 10.37
CA GLU A 41 -2.95 -16.00 10.59
C GLU A 41 -2.85 -14.52 10.16
N VAL A 42 -3.56 -14.19 9.07
CA VAL A 42 -3.48 -12.86 8.43
C VAL A 42 -4.32 -11.87 9.22
N SER A 43 -3.71 -10.77 9.64
CA SER A 43 -4.36 -9.70 10.39
C SER A 43 -4.83 -8.54 9.49
N TYR A 44 -4.02 -8.18 8.49
CA TYR A 44 -4.31 -7.12 7.53
C TYR A 44 -3.79 -7.50 6.15
N VAL A 45 -4.46 -7.02 5.12
CA VAL A 45 -4.03 -7.14 3.72
C VAL A 45 -3.93 -5.75 3.09
N SER A 46 -3.02 -5.60 2.13
CA SER A 46 -2.87 -4.38 1.34
C SER A 46 -3.87 -4.36 0.18
N ILE A 47 -4.33 -3.17 -0.19
CA ILE A 47 -5.08 -2.92 -1.41
C ILE A 47 -4.28 -1.90 -2.23
N ASP A 48 -3.74 -2.35 -3.36
CA ASP A 48 -2.78 -1.59 -4.15
C ASP A 48 -3.30 -1.35 -5.58
N PRO A 49 -2.99 -0.19 -6.20
CA PRO A 49 -3.37 0.09 -7.59
C PRO A 49 -2.91 -0.97 -8.59
N ALA A 50 -1.77 -1.62 -8.34
CA ALA A 50 -1.22 -2.70 -9.16
C ALA A 50 -2.18 -3.88 -9.32
N MET A 51 -3.05 -4.12 -8.33
CA MET A 51 -4.06 -5.19 -8.36
C MET A 51 -5.00 -5.07 -9.54
N ARG A 52 -5.29 -3.84 -10.00
CA ARG A 52 -6.10 -3.61 -11.21
C ARG A 52 -5.48 -4.28 -12.44
N GLY A 53 -4.16 -4.25 -12.56
CA GLY A 53 -3.42 -4.96 -13.61
C GLY A 53 -3.41 -6.47 -13.41
N TRP A 54 -3.26 -6.93 -12.16
CA TRP A 54 -3.17 -8.37 -11.86
C TRP A 54 -4.47 -9.13 -12.08
N ILE A 55 -5.62 -8.46 -12.02
CA ILE A 55 -6.93 -9.06 -12.33
C ILE A 55 -7.32 -8.92 -13.82
N SER A 56 -6.50 -8.26 -14.64
CA SER A 56 -6.72 -8.06 -16.07
C SER A 56 -6.11 -9.20 -16.90
N THR A 57 -6.63 -9.37 -18.14
CA THR A 57 -6.01 -10.24 -19.14
C THR A 57 -4.95 -9.52 -19.98
N VAL A 58 -4.92 -8.19 -19.91
CA VAL A 58 -3.90 -7.38 -20.62
C VAL A 58 -2.56 -7.60 -19.93
N GLY A 59 -1.58 -8.06 -20.68
CA GLY A 59 -0.24 -8.33 -20.15
C GLY A 59 0.39 -7.10 -19.50
N ASN A 60 0.98 -7.32 -18.33
CA ASN A 60 1.76 -6.35 -17.58
C ASN A 60 3.03 -7.06 -17.07
N TYR A 61 3.77 -6.43 -16.17
CA TYR A 61 5.00 -6.99 -15.58
C TYR A 61 4.79 -8.21 -14.67
N SER A 62 3.55 -8.66 -14.46
CA SER A 62 3.20 -9.76 -13.56
C SER A 62 2.15 -10.67 -14.20
N GLU A 63 2.28 -11.98 -13.97
CA GLU A 63 1.24 -12.94 -14.36
C GLU A 63 -0.11 -12.57 -13.73
N PRO A 64 -1.20 -12.67 -14.48
CA PRO A 64 -2.54 -12.47 -13.92
C PRO A 64 -2.83 -13.43 -12.76
N VAL A 65 -3.59 -12.97 -11.79
CA VAL A 65 -4.09 -13.84 -10.71
C VAL A 65 -4.98 -14.92 -11.32
N ALA A 66 -4.74 -16.18 -10.97
CA ALA A 66 -5.57 -17.28 -11.40
C ALA A 66 -6.97 -17.23 -10.76
N PHE A 67 -7.95 -17.84 -11.40
CA PHE A 67 -9.24 -18.09 -10.77
C PHE A 67 -9.05 -19.14 -9.65
N ASP A 68 -9.91 -19.10 -8.64
CA ASP A 68 -9.90 -20.01 -7.48
C ASP A 68 -8.67 -19.88 -6.54
N GLU A 69 -7.71 -19.01 -6.87
CA GLU A 69 -6.63 -18.65 -5.96
C GLU A 69 -6.98 -17.39 -5.16
N PRO A 70 -6.49 -17.24 -3.91
CA PRO A 70 -6.67 -16.03 -3.14
C PRO A 70 -6.18 -14.81 -3.92
N MET A 71 -6.95 -13.72 -3.93
CA MET A 71 -6.50 -12.48 -4.55
C MET A 71 -5.12 -12.11 -4.02
N ARG A 72 -4.16 -11.93 -4.93
CA ARG A 72 -2.77 -11.62 -4.60
C ARG A 72 -2.68 -10.30 -3.85
N SER A 73 -2.02 -10.30 -2.70
CA SER A 73 -1.72 -9.08 -1.96
C SER A 73 -0.55 -9.27 -1.01
N PHE A 74 0.10 -8.19 -0.64
CA PHE A 74 0.83 -8.17 0.61
C PHE A 74 -0.14 -8.27 1.78
N GLY A 75 0.32 -8.92 2.84
CA GLY A 75 -0.39 -9.01 4.08
C GLY A 75 0.59 -8.99 5.25
N VAL A 76 0.07 -8.76 6.42
CA VAL A 76 0.78 -8.85 7.69
C VAL A 76 0.00 -9.77 8.61
N GLY A 77 0.69 -10.67 9.30
CA GLY A 77 0.05 -11.63 10.18
C GLY A 77 1.03 -12.33 11.10
N LYS A 78 0.47 -13.17 11.96
CA LYS A 78 1.19 -13.92 12.99
C LYS A 78 1.39 -15.37 12.56
N ILE A 79 2.57 -15.91 12.74
CA ILE A 79 2.85 -17.33 12.54
C ILE A 79 2.22 -18.12 13.68
N ILE A 80 1.33 -19.06 13.33
CA ILE A 80 0.63 -19.91 14.30
C ILE A 80 1.05 -21.38 14.25
N SER A 81 1.77 -21.79 13.20
CA SER A 81 2.38 -23.12 13.07
C SER A 81 3.54 -23.05 12.08
N THR A 82 4.60 -23.84 12.31
CA THR A 82 5.78 -23.83 11.44
C THR A 82 6.45 -25.19 11.36
N LYS A 83 6.98 -25.52 10.17
CA LYS A 83 7.97 -26.56 9.88
C LYS A 83 9.27 -25.98 9.33
N ASN A 84 9.51 -24.68 9.54
CA ASN A 84 10.71 -23.98 9.08
C ASN A 84 11.56 -23.58 10.28
N ILE A 85 12.89 -23.74 10.20
CA ILE A 85 13.81 -23.50 11.31
C ILE A 85 14.13 -22.01 11.56
N LYS A 86 13.81 -21.13 10.59
CA LYS A 86 14.12 -19.69 10.68
C LYS A 86 12.95 -18.84 11.19
N PHE A 87 11.75 -19.43 11.24
CA PHE A 87 10.53 -18.75 11.63
C PHE A 87 9.88 -19.49 12.80
N GLU A 88 9.52 -18.76 13.85
CA GLU A 88 8.96 -19.31 15.07
C GLU A 88 7.46 -18.98 15.20
N VAL A 89 6.74 -19.85 15.90
CA VAL A 89 5.36 -19.56 16.29
C VAL A 89 5.34 -18.32 17.18
N GLY A 90 4.52 -17.35 16.81
CA GLY A 90 4.47 -16.05 17.48
C GLY A 90 5.10 -14.91 16.71
N ASP A 91 5.99 -15.20 15.76
CA ASP A 91 6.58 -14.17 14.89
C ASP A 91 5.51 -13.45 14.08
N PHE A 92 5.68 -12.15 13.90
CA PHE A 92 4.91 -11.37 12.94
C PHE A 92 5.71 -11.18 11.65
N VAL A 93 5.03 -11.34 10.52
CA VAL A 93 5.65 -11.28 9.19
C VAL A 93 4.85 -10.44 8.22
N VAL A 94 5.57 -9.80 7.29
CA VAL A 94 5.00 -9.17 6.07
C VAL A 94 5.40 -9.99 4.86
N GLY A 95 4.45 -10.29 3.98
CA GLY A 95 4.73 -11.04 2.77
C GLY A 95 3.55 -11.17 1.83
N TRP A 96 3.71 -12.00 0.81
CA TRP A 96 2.66 -12.35 -0.12
C TRP A 96 1.69 -13.35 0.53
N LEU A 97 0.73 -12.84 1.32
CA LEU A 97 -0.20 -13.64 2.08
C LEU A 97 -1.57 -13.85 1.39
N GLY A 98 -1.92 -12.96 0.45
CA GLY A 98 -3.20 -13.00 -0.27
C GLY A 98 -4.41 -12.61 0.60
N TRP A 99 -5.55 -12.40 -0.03
CA TRP A 99 -6.80 -12.09 0.66
C TRP A 99 -7.42 -13.36 1.25
N GLN A 100 -6.95 -13.74 2.40
CA GLN A 100 -7.40 -14.94 3.12
C GLN A 100 -7.11 -14.82 4.61
N LYS A 101 -7.83 -15.63 5.41
CA LYS A 101 -7.66 -15.66 6.86
C LYS A 101 -6.37 -16.37 7.28
N TYR A 102 -6.05 -17.47 6.62
CA TYR A 102 -4.85 -18.27 6.89
C TYR A 102 -4.05 -18.48 5.61
N SER A 103 -2.77 -18.21 5.65
CA SER A 103 -1.88 -18.36 4.51
C SER A 103 -0.76 -19.33 4.81
N ILE A 104 -0.64 -20.40 4.01
CA ILE A 104 0.52 -21.32 4.06
C ILE A 104 1.56 -20.77 3.12
N VAL A 105 2.73 -20.44 3.65
CA VAL A 105 3.82 -19.79 2.92
C VAL A 105 5.18 -20.42 3.18
N LYS A 106 6.14 -20.09 2.34
CA LYS A 106 7.57 -20.42 2.49
C LYS A 106 8.37 -19.15 2.70
N PRO A 107 9.63 -19.21 3.17
CA PRO A 107 10.48 -18.05 3.38
C PRO A 107 10.55 -17.07 2.20
N LYS A 108 10.55 -17.58 0.97
CA LYS A 108 10.57 -16.75 -0.26
C LYS A 108 9.37 -15.83 -0.44
N ASN A 109 8.26 -16.12 0.23
CA ASN A 109 7.03 -15.32 0.18
C ASN A 109 7.07 -14.18 1.20
N ILE A 110 8.02 -14.20 2.13
CA ILE A 110 8.14 -13.23 3.21
C ILE A 110 9.14 -12.15 2.81
N GLN A 111 8.69 -10.91 2.95
CA GLN A 111 9.52 -9.73 2.72
C GLN A 111 10.31 -9.38 3.99
N MET A 112 9.67 -9.49 5.14
CA MET A 112 10.25 -9.07 6.41
C MET A 112 9.62 -9.82 7.60
N LYS A 113 10.46 -10.21 8.57
CA LYS A 113 10.03 -10.51 9.93
C LYS A 113 9.96 -9.18 10.69
N ILE A 114 8.83 -8.88 11.30
CA ILE A 114 8.61 -7.61 11.99
C ILE A 114 9.33 -7.66 13.33
N PRO A 115 10.24 -6.72 13.61
CA PRO A 115 10.85 -6.62 14.92
C PRO A 115 9.80 -6.21 15.97
N GLU A 116 9.99 -6.64 17.20
CA GLU A 116 9.14 -6.21 18.31
C GLU A 116 9.22 -4.70 18.49
N ASN A 117 8.08 -4.02 18.42
CA ASN A 117 7.95 -2.58 18.61
C ASN A 117 6.49 -2.21 18.95
N ASP A 118 6.29 -0.95 19.35
CA ASP A 118 4.98 -0.41 19.73
C ASP A 118 4.17 0.19 18.55
N VAL A 119 4.64 0.00 17.32
CA VAL A 119 3.97 0.55 16.14
C VAL A 119 2.80 -0.36 15.73
N PRO A 120 1.63 0.19 15.36
CA PRO A 120 0.52 -0.60 14.87
C PRO A 120 0.92 -1.54 13.74
N LEU A 121 0.49 -2.80 13.82
CA LEU A 121 0.88 -3.85 12.88
C LEU A 121 0.58 -3.47 11.42
N SER A 122 -0.55 -2.76 11.18
CA SER A 122 -0.95 -2.26 9.86
C SER A 122 0.03 -1.26 9.25
N ALA A 123 0.82 -0.53 10.05
CA ALA A 123 1.81 0.42 9.55
C ALA A 123 2.88 -0.26 8.67
N ASN A 124 3.11 -1.57 8.88
CA ASN A 124 4.06 -2.36 8.08
C ASN A 124 3.58 -2.62 6.64
N LEU A 125 2.31 -2.38 6.33
CA LEU A 125 1.79 -2.35 4.95
C LEU A 125 1.74 -0.94 4.37
N GLY A 126 1.87 0.09 5.19
CA GLY A 126 1.82 1.50 4.83
C GLY A 126 3.20 2.19 4.92
N VAL A 127 3.33 3.07 5.92
CA VAL A 127 4.51 3.95 6.09
C VAL A 127 5.80 3.19 6.39
N LEU A 128 5.76 2.04 7.05
CA LEU A 128 6.91 1.16 7.27
C LEU A 128 7.07 0.08 6.19
N GLY A 129 6.17 0.04 5.21
CA GLY A 129 6.19 -0.89 4.09
C GLY A 129 6.50 -0.22 2.76
N LEU A 130 5.99 -0.81 1.66
CA LEU A 130 6.28 -0.38 0.30
C LEU A 130 5.94 1.09 0.03
N HIS A 131 4.82 1.60 0.57
CA HIS A 131 4.40 2.98 0.35
C HIS A 131 5.36 4.00 0.97
N GLY A 132 5.80 3.75 2.21
CA GLY A 132 6.77 4.62 2.88
C GLY A 132 8.17 4.54 2.26
N ILE A 133 8.61 3.34 1.85
CA ILE A 133 9.87 3.15 1.11
C ILE A 133 9.81 3.94 -0.21
N THR A 134 8.71 3.86 -0.95
CA THR A 134 8.52 4.60 -2.21
C THR A 134 8.56 6.11 -1.96
N ALA A 135 7.86 6.59 -0.92
CA ALA A 135 7.85 8.00 -0.55
C ALA A 135 9.26 8.49 -0.17
N HIS A 136 9.96 7.74 0.65
CA HIS A 136 11.33 8.07 1.09
C HIS A 136 12.28 8.10 -0.10
N ALA A 137 12.38 7.01 -0.87
CA ALA A 137 13.30 6.91 -1.99
C ALA A 137 13.03 8.00 -3.05
N GLY A 138 11.77 8.21 -3.42
CA GLY A 138 11.41 9.22 -4.42
C GLY A 138 11.70 10.65 -3.94
N LEU A 139 11.38 10.97 -2.69
CA LEU A 139 11.62 12.32 -2.18
C LEU A 139 13.08 12.55 -1.78
N ILE A 140 13.67 11.65 -1.00
CA ILE A 140 14.99 11.89 -0.38
C ILE A 140 16.13 11.51 -1.32
N ASP A 141 16.05 10.35 -1.99
CA ASP A 141 17.16 9.86 -2.81
C ASP A 141 17.14 10.47 -4.23
N ILE A 142 15.95 10.75 -4.76
CA ILE A 142 15.79 11.27 -6.14
C ILE A 142 15.59 12.78 -6.14
N CYS A 143 14.56 13.31 -5.49
CA CYS A 143 14.30 14.77 -5.46
C CYS A 143 15.37 15.53 -4.66
N LYS A 144 15.85 14.99 -3.55
CA LYS A 144 16.86 15.58 -2.66
C LYS A 144 16.51 17.01 -2.23
N PRO A 145 15.35 17.23 -1.61
CA PRO A 145 14.89 18.56 -1.29
C PRO A 145 15.76 19.20 -0.21
N ASN A 146 15.95 20.52 -0.32
CA ASN A 146 16.59 21.35 0.69
C ASN A 146 15.52 22.02 1.56
N LYS A 147 15.93 22.49 2.74
CA LYS A 147 15.09 23.33 3.59
C LYS A 147 14.58 24.56 2.81
N GLY A 148 13.27 24.76 2.83
CA GLY A 148 12.59 25.86 2.15
C GLY A 148 12.16 25.58 0.72
N ASP A 149 12.58 24.48 0.11
CA ASP A 149 12.13 24.05 -1.21
C ASP A 149 10.62 23.83 -1.25
N THR A 150 10.02 24.05 -2.42
CA THR A 150 8.60 23.83 -2.67
C THR A 150 8.40 22.46 -3.30
N VAL A 151 7.73 21.56 -2.57
CA VAL A 151 7.39 20.21 -3.00
C VAL A 151 5.91 20.15 -3.37
N VAL A 152 5.62 19.81 -4.61
CA VAL A 152 4.26 19.54 -5.10
C VAL A 152 4.04 18.04 -5.15
N VAL A 153 2.90 17.58 -4.63
CA VAL A 153 2.57 16.16 -4.56
C VAL A 153 1.20 15.91 -5.20
N THR A 154 1.15 15.11 -6.25
CA THR A 154 -0.13 14.65 -6.81
C THR A 154 -0.68 13.51 -5.96
N THR A 155 -1.96 13.24 -6.06
CA THR A 155 -2.61 12.21 -5.23
C THR A 155 -2.24 12.34 -3.73
N ALA A 156 -2.14 13.58 -3.24
CA ALA A 156 -1.59 13.91 -1.92
C ALA A 156 -2.29 13.23 -0.74
N ALA A 157 -3.56 12.82 -0.90
CA ALA A 157 -4.32 12.05 0.09
C ALA A 157 -4.17 10.53 -0.07
N GLY A 158 -3.40 10.06 -1.05
CA GLY A 158 -3.11 8.63 -1.25
C GLY A 158 -2.03 8.12 -0.28
N SER A 159 -1.82 6.81 -0.25
CA SER A 159 -0.88 6.17 0.67
C SER A 159 0.55 6.73 0.56
N VAL A 160 1.08 6.84 -0.66
CA VAL A 160 2.42 7.39 -0.89
C VAL A 160 2.41 8.90 -0.69
N GLY A 161 1.44 9.62 -1.29
CA GLY A 161 1.38 11.08 -1.21
C GLY A 161 1.26 11.60 0.23
N SER A 162 0.49 10.93 1.08
CA SER A 162 0.38 11.30 2.51
C SER A 162 1.72 11.18 3.25
N ALA A 163 2.52 10.16 2.93
CA ALA A 163 3.86 9.99 3.49
C ALA A 163 4.84 11.05 2.94
N VAL A 164 4.83 11.28 1.62
CA VAL A 164 5.69 12.30 0.99
C VAL A 164 5.50 13.68 1.61
N GLY A 165 4.23 14.12 1.77
CA GLY A 165 3.95 15.41 2.37
C GLY A 165 4.48 15.55 3.79
N GLN A 166 4.31 14.54 4.62
CA GLN A 166 4.80 14.52 5.99
C GLN A 166 6.34 14.46 6.06
N ILE A 167 6.98 13.65 5.22
CA ILE A 167 8.45 13.62 5.12
C ILE A 167 8.97 15.00 4.67
N ALA A 168 8.36 15.61 3.65
CA ALA A 168 8.75 16.96 3.19
C ALA A 168 8.63 18.01 4.30
N LYS A 169 7.62 17.91 5.18
CA LYS A 169 7.50 18.79 6.36
C LYS A 169 8.62 18.57 7.36
N ILE A 170 9.07 17.32 7.59
CA ILE A 170 10.22 17.03 8.46
C ILE A 170 11.50 17.67 7.91
N PHE A 171 11.64 17.75 6.58
CA PHE A 171 12.75 18.43 5.91
C PHE A 171 12.55 19.95 5.77
N GLU A 172 11.55 20.52 6.46
CA GLU A 172 11.21 21.95 6.46
C GLU A 172 10.93 22.52 5.06
N CYS A 173 10.38 21.70 4.16
CA CYS A 173 9.90 22.12 2.84
C CYS A 173 8.52 22.77 2.92
N LYS A 174 8.18 23.57 1.91
CA LYS A 174 6.83 24.03 1.63
C LYS A 174 6.10 22.96 0.83
N THR A 175 4.90 22.56 1.25
CA THR A 175 4.17 21.46 0.66
C THR A 175 2.88 21.90 -0.01
N ILE A 176 2.66 21.47 -1.26
CA ILE A 176 1.45 21.73 -2.02
C ILE A 176 0.88 20.37 -2.46
N GLY A 177 -0.25 19.97 -1.88
CA GLY A 177 -0.96 18.74 -2.26
C GLY A 177 -1.96 19.01 -3.39
N ILE A 178 -2.12 18.03 -4.29
CA ILE A 178 -3.16 18.04 -5.32
C ILE A 178 -4.08 16.84 -5.08
N THR A 179 -5.39 17.06 -4.98
CA THR A 179 -6.40 16.03 -4.72
C THR A 179 -7.65 16.23 -5.56
N SER A 180 -8.61 15.27 -5.47
CA SER A 180 -9.86 15.25 -6.26
C SER A 180 -11.10 15.67 -5.51
N SER A 181 -11.04 15.92 -4.18
CA SER A 181 -12.23 16.30 -3.39
C SER A 181 -11.90 17.21 -2.23
N ASN A 182 -12.91 17.88 -1.69
CA ASN A 182 -12.77 18.74 -0.51
C ASN A 182 -12.56 17.94 0.77
N GLU A 183 -13.09 16.74 0.87
CA GLU A 183 -12.83 15.82 1.96
C GLU A 183 -11.33 15.47 2.01
N LYS A 184 -10.76 15.01 0.90
CA LYS A 184 -9.32 14.73 0.78
C LYS A 184 -8.46 15.96 1.05
N LYS A 185 -8.89 17.13 0.56
CA LYS A 185 -8.22 18.41 0.86
C LYS A 185 -8.20 18.69 2.36
N SER A 186 -9.32 18.46 3.05
CA SER A 186 -9.40 18.64 4.51
C SER A 186 -8.45 17.70 5.25
N ILE A 187 -8.40 16.43 4.88
CA ILE A 187 -7.47 15.42 5.44
C ILE A 187 -6.02 15.87 5.24
N CYS A 188 -5.64 16.27 4.02
CA CYS A 188 -4.28 16.72 3.74
C CYS A 188 -3.87 17.92 4.59
N LEU A 189 -4.75 18.91 4.77
CA LEU A 189 -4.47 20.10 5.57
C LEU A 189 -4.42 19.79 7.08
N ASN A 190 -5.41 19.05 7.58
CA ASN A 190 -5.61 18.91 9.02
C ASN A 190 -4.82 17.74 9.63
N GLU A 191 -4.65 16.64 8.90
CA GLU A 191 -3.97 15.45 9.39
C GLU A 191 -2.52 15.37 8.86
N PHE A 192 -2.32 15.48 7.55
CA PHE A 192 -0.99 15.36 6.93
C PHE A 192 -0.19 16.65 6.93
N LYS A 193 -0.80 17.78 7.37
CA LYS A 193 -0.15 19.08 7.57
C LYS A 193 0.48 19.69 6.32
N TYR A 194 -0.10 19.45 5.16
CA TYR A 194 0.26 20.20 3.96
C TYR A 194 0.03 21.70 4.16
N ASP A 195 0.91 22.55 3.64
CA ASP A 195 0.76 24.01 3.74
C ASP A 195 -0.36 24.52 2.82
N HIS A 196 -0.46 23.94 1.62
CA HIS A 196 -1.51 24.25 0.65
C HIS A 196 -2.05 22.96 0.02
N VAL A 197 -3.34 22.97 -0.32
CA VAL A 197 -3.96 21.86 -1.07
C VAL A 197 -4.90 22.38 -2.14
N ILE A 198 -4.75 21.83 -3.33
CA ILE A 198 -5.56 22.14 -4.51
C ILE A 198 -6.52 20.97 -4.76
N ASN A 199 -7.83 21.25 -4.79
CA ASN A 199 -8.81 20.34 -5.37
C ASN A 199 -8.92 20.68 -6.87
N TYR A 200 -8.42 19.77 -7.72
CA TYR A 200 -8.40 20.04 -9.17
C TYR A 200 -9.78 20.07 -9.81
N ASN A 201 -10.81 19.48 -9.19
CA ASN A 201 -12.19 19.55 -9.68
C ASN A 201 -12.85 20.92 -9.48
N GLU A 202 -12.27 21.78 -8.63
CA GLU A 202 -12.79 23.14 -8.35
C GLU A 202 -12.09 24.23 -9.17
N ILE A 203 -11.05 23.90 -9.93
CA ILE A 203 -10.25 24.89 -10.64
C ILE A 203 -10.13 24.54 -12.11
N LYS A 204 -10.13 25.57 -12.97
CA LYS A 204 -9.97 25.40 -14.41
C LYS A 204 -8.50 25.29 -14.85
N ASP A 205 -7.60 25.87 -14.08
CA ASP A 205 -6.18 25.97 -14.43
C ASP A 205 -5.31 25.75 -13.20
N ILE A 206 -4.76 24.55 -13.09
CA ILE A 206 -3.84 24.14 -12.01
C ILE A 206 -2.55 24.94 -12.09
N SER A 207 -2.02 25.17 -13.31
CA SER A 207 -0.76 25.88 -13.51
C SER A 207 -0.84 27.31 -12.99
N LEU A 208 -1.93 28.03 -13.30
CA LEU A 208 -2.17 29.37 -12.79
C LEU A 208 -2.30 29.39 -11.26
N LYS A 209 -2.96 28.37 -10.68
CA LYS A 209 -3.09 28.26 -9.23
C LYS A 209 -1.74 28.00 -8.56
N LEU A 210 -0.94 27.09 -9.11
CA LEU A 210 0.42 26.79 -8.62
C LEU A 210 1.31 28.02 -8.67
N LYS A 211 1.32 28.80 -9.78
CA LYS A 211 2.08 30.04 -9.89
C LYS A 211 1.72 31.07 -8.83
N LYS A 212 0.44 31.12 -8.40
CA LYS A 212 0.00 32.01 -7.32
C LYS A 212 0.47 31.55 -5.94
N ILE A 213 0.53 30.26 -5.69
CA ILE A 213 0.95 29.67 -4.40
C ILE A 213 2.48 29.65 -4.30
N ALA A 214 3.15 29.31 -5.39
CA ALA A 214 4.61 29.19 -5.48
C ALA A 214 5.15 30.14 -6.56
N PRO A 215 5.15 31.47 -6.32
CA PRO A 215 5.60 32.44 -7.34
C PRO A 215 7.09 32.34 -7.65
N GLN A 216 7.89 31.77 -6.76
CA GLN A 216 9.33 31.55 -6.95
C GLN A 216 9.65 30.25 -7.71
N GLY A 217 8.65 29.41 -7.95
CA GLY A 217 8.80 28.12 -8.65
C GLY A 217 8.52 26.92 -7.77
N ILE A 218 8.69 25.74 -8.37
CA ILE A 218 8.54 24.43 -7.75
C ILE A 218 9.87 23.71 -7.90
N ASP A 219 10.42 23.21 -6.80
CA ASP A 219 11.74 22.58 -6.78
C ASP A 219 11.61 21.07 -6.99
N CYS A 220 10.52 20.47 -6.47
CA CYS A 220 10.24 19.04 -6.59
C CYS A 220 8.77 18.79 -6.93
N LEU A 221 8.53 17.93 -7.93
CA LEU A 221 7.24 17.37 -8.24
C LEU A 221 7.28 15.86 -7.98
N PHE A 222 6.42 15.40 -7.08
CA PHE A 222 6.22 13.98 -6.80
C PHE A 222 4.87 13.55 -7.37
N ASP A 223 4.90 12.65 -8.38
CA ASP A 223 3.70 12.13 -9.06
C ASP A 223 3.56 10.60 -8.85
#